data_c1bbecb56259c410307d261bbc9b5f1f
#
_entry.id   c1bbecb56259c410307d261bbc9b5f1f
#
_cell.length_a   1.000
_cell.length_b   1.000
_cell.length_c   1.000
_cell.angle_alpha   90.00
_cell.angle_beta   90.00
_cell.angle_gamma   90.00
#
_symmetry.space_group_name_H-M   'P 1'
#
loop_
_entity.id
_entity.type
_entity.pdbx_description
1 polymer ?
#
loop_
_entity_poly.entity_id
_entity_poly.type
_entity_poly.pdbx_seq_one_letter_code
_entity_poly.pdbx_strand_id
1 'polypeptide(L)'
;MSTVAGPELKNVSAFLPDETRIGQVRLRTGDLKRALRFYTDALGLSVVPQPGSAQEASLSATGQSPAIVVLKEEPGAPQRPPRTTGLYHLAIRYPTRRDLAHAVNRLLREGHPLQGASDHRVSEAIYLSDLDGNGVELYADRPRTDWFWHNGQVAMTTQALDLESLMASIEGEAPPPQISAQTNLGHIHLHVADLAVAERFYHDFLGLAVTQRSYPGALFLSAGGYHHHLAVNTWEGKQRPPEHSVGLISYRLEVPEAEILYCLRNRAPLSGYEVKTGTTEDGAELVQIRDPNGNWLEVQATNSIIKLKGKNHEHVY
;
A
#
# COMPACT_ATOMS: atom_id res chain seq x y z
N MET A 1 -5.52 26.03 -39.76
CA MET A 1 -5.29 24.89 -38.85
C MET A 1 -4.45 25.42 -37.71
N SER A 2 -5.09 25.69 -36.59
CA SER A 2 -4.42 26.23 -35.40
C SER A 2 -4.03 25.05 -34.50
N THR A 3 -2.74 24.80 -34.40
CA THR A 3 -2.17 23.84 -33.46
C THR A 3 -2.30 24.40 -32.06
N VAL A 4 -3.20 23.83 -31.27
CA VAL A 4 -3.25 24.09 -29.84
C VAL A 4 -1.98 23.44 -29.23
N ALA A 5 -1.04 24.30 -28.83
CA ALA A 5 0.11 23.85 -28.05
C ALA A 5 -0.41 23.27 -26.73
N GLY A 6 -0.13 22.00 -26.50
CA GLY A 6 -0.37 21.38 -25.18
C GLY A 6 0.46 22.09 -24.11
N PRO A 7 0.08 21.98 -22.82
CA PRO A 7 0.82 22.61 -21.75
C PRO A 7 2.28 22.15 -21.78
N GLU A 8 3.20 23.10 -21.79
CA GLU A 8 4.63 22.84 -21.62
C GLU A 8 4.80 21.97 -20.36
N LEU A 9 5.49 20.82 -20.52
CA LEU A 9 5.90 19.97 -19.39
C LEU A 9 6.84 20.80 -18.50
N LYS A 10 6.28 21.52 -17.56
CA LYS A 10 7.06 22.10 -16.45
C LYS A 10 7.83 20.93 -15.84
N ASN A 11 9.10 21.13 -15.52
CA ASN A 11 9.96 20.17 -14.85
C ASN A 11 9.21 19.60 -13.64
N VAL A 12 8.54 18.46 -13.82
CA VAL A 12 8.01 17.69 -12.69
C VAL A 12 9.23 17.23 -11.92
N SER A 13 9.25 17.46 -10.62
CA SER A 13 10.29 16.96 -9.72
C SER A 13 10.64 15.52 -10.11
N ALA A 14 11.93 15.17 -10.07
CA ALA A 14 12.37 13.79 -10.32
C ALA A 14 11.76 12.82 -9.31
N PHE A 15 11.29 13.32 -8.17
CA PHE A 15 10.72 12.53 -7.08
C PHE A 15 9.25 12.89 -6.82
N LEU A 16 8.52 11.88 -6.34
CA LEU A 16 7.15 12.05 -5.86
C LEU A 16 7.11 12.98 -4.64
N PRO A 17 6.03 13.77 -4.46
CA PRO A 17 5.86 14.66 -3.31
C PRO A 17 5.90 13.95 -1.97
N ASP A 18 6.28 14.70 -0.94
CA ASP A 18 6.45 14.20 0.42
C ASP A 18 5.15 13.66 1.03
N GLU A 19 4.00 14.14 0.61
CA GLU A 19 2.67 13.71 1.04
C GLU A 19 2.19 12.42 0.39
N THR A 20 2.98 11.85 -0.52
CA THR A 20 2.68 10.57 -1.16
C THR A 20 2.57 9.46 -0.13
N ARG A 21 1.53 8.61 -0.24
CA ARG A 21 1.30 7.49 0.68
C ARG A 21 0.61 6.30 -0.01
N ILE A 22 0.65 5.15 0.63
CA ILE A 22 -0.18 4.00 0.23
C ILE A 22 -1.61 4.23 0.75
N GLY A 23 -2.58 4.21 -0.15
CA GLY A 23 -3.99 4.46 0.20
C GLY A 23 -4.80 3.19 0.31
N GLN A 24 -4.60 2.22 -0.58
CA GLN A 24 -5.46 1.04 -0.68
C GLN A 24 -4.69 -0.18 -1.21
N VAL A 25 -5.08 -1.36 -0.77
CA VAL A 25 -4.73 -2.63 -1.41
C VAL A 25 -6.00 -3.35 -1.83
N ARG A 26 -5.97 -3.98 -3.02
CA ARG A 26 -7.06 -4.79 -3.55
C ARG A 26 -6.61 -6.22 -3.70
N LEU A 27 -7.31 -7.15 -3.03
CA LEU A 27 -6.97 -8.56 -2.97
C LEU A 27 -8.07 -9.42 -3.59
N ARG A 28 -7.67 -10.46 -4.32
CA ARG A 28 -8.56 -11.53 -4.76
C ARG A 28 -8.59 -12.61 -3.69
N THR A 29 -9.80 -13.06 -3.35
CA THR A 29 -10.05 -14.18 -2.45
C THR A 29 -10.93 -15.24 -3.13
N GLY A 30 -10.77 -16.49 -2.75
CA GLY A 30 -11.66 -17.57 -3.19
C GLY A 30 -12.97 -17.67 -2.37
N ASP A 31 -13.02 -17.03 -1.19
CA ASP A 31 -14.18 -17.05 -0.26
C ASP A 31 -14.22 -15.72 0.52
N LEU A 32 -15.07 -14.81 0.06
CA LEU A 32 -15.23 -13.48 0.64
C LEU A 32 -15.65 -13.52 2.11
N LYS A 33 -16.57 -14.43 2.46
CA LYS A 33 -17.06 -14.54 3.84
C LYS A 33 -15.95 -14.96 4.81
N ARG A 34 -15.11 -15.88 4.38
CA ARG A 34 -13.93 -16.34 5.15
C ARG A 34 -12.90 -15.22 5.27
N ALA A 35 -12.59 -14.55 4.18
CA ALA A 35 -11.66 -13.42 4.19
C ALA A 35 -12.17 -12.27 5.07
N LEU A 36 -13.46 -11.89 4.95
CA LEU A 36 -14.05 -10.85 5.78
C LEU A 36 -13.85 -11.12 7.28
N ARG A 37 -14.12 -12.35 7.75
CA ARG A 37 -13.94 -12.67 9.18
C ARG A 37 -12.50 -12.40 9.65
N PHE A 38 -11.50 -12.70 8.84
CA PHE A 38 -10.12 -12.39 9.21
C PHE A 38 -9.89 -10.88 9.35
N TYR A 39 -10.27 -10.11 8.35
CA TYR A 39 -10.03 -8.66 8.36
C TYR A 39 -10.90 -7.92 9.39
N THR A 40 -12.11 -8.41 9.71
CA THR A 40 -12.97 -7.80 10.74
C THR A 40 -12.67 -8.32 12.15
N ASP A 41 -12.69 -9.60 12.37
CA ASP A 41 -12.63 -10.18 13.73
C ASP A 41 -11.19 -10.17 14.25
N ALA A 42 -10.22 -10.62 13.43
CA ALA A 42 -8.83 -10.68 13.85
C ALA A 42 -8.11 -9.33 13.76
N LEU A 43 -8.27 -8.57 12.65
CA LEU A 43 -7.60 -7.28 12.49
C LEU A 43 -8.41 -6.10 13.02
N GLY A 44 -9.73 -6.24 13.16
CA GLY A 44 -10.63 -5.20 13.70
C GLY A 44 -11.02 -4.12 12.71
N LEU A 45 -10.82 -4.35 11.39
CA LEU A 45 -11.34 -3.46 10.37
C LEU A 45 -12.87 -3.53 10.29
N SER A 46 -13.50 -2.48 9.82
CA SER A 46 -14.94 -2.37 9.66
C SER A 46 -15.31 -2.31 8.17
N VAL A 47 -16.41 -2.99 7.81
CA VAL A 47 -16.92 -2.95 6.44
C VAL A 47 -17.47 -1.57 6.13
N VAL A 48 -17.03 -1.01 4.99
CA VAL A 48 -17.57 0.23 4.43
C VAL A 48 -18.82 -0.10 3.65
N PRO A 49 -20.01 0.40 4.03
CA PRO A 49 -21.24 0.18 3.26
C PRO A 49 -21.10 0.79 1.86
N GLN A 50 -21.30 -0.04 0.84
CA GLN A 50 -21.27 0.40 -0.55
C GLN A 50 -22.46 -0.21 -1.30
N PRO A 51 -23.12 0.56 -2.21
CA PRO A 51 -24.01 -0.01 -3.21
C PRO A 51 -23.10 -0.75 -4.22
N GLY A 52 -23.00 -2.08 -4.11
CA GLY A 52 -22.05 -2.77 -4.95
C GLY A 52 -22.35 -4.25 -5.15
N SER A 53 -21.42 -4.93 -5.77
CA SER A 53 -21.46 -6.35 -6.05
C SER A 53 -21.42 -7.17 -4.76
N ALA A 54 -22.25 -8.21 -4.68
CA ALA A 54 -22.20 -9.20 -3.61
C ALA A 54 -20.82 -9.93 -3.51
N GLN A 55 -19.98 -9.75 -4.51
CA GLN A 55 -18.64 -10.38 -4.60
C GLN A 55 -17.49 -9.44 -4.18
N GLU A 56 -17.79 -8.26 -3.63
CA GLU A 56 -16.76 -7.32 -3.23
C GLU A 56 -17.11 -6.69 -1.88
N ALA A 57 -16.08 -6.48 -1.05
CA ALA A 57 -16.20 -5.78 0.22
C ALA A 57 -15.02 -4.83 0.41
N SER A 58 -15.33 -3.62 0.83
CA SER A 58 -14.37 -2.58 1.19
C SER A 58 -14.27 -2.44 2.70
N LEU A 59 -13.07 -2.28 3.21
CA LEU A 59 -12.78 -2.25 4.64
C LEU A 59 -11.91 -1.05 5.00
N SER A 60 -12.23 -0.42 6.11
CA SER A 60 -11.45 0.67 6.70
C SER A 60 -11.40 0.54 8.23
N ALA A 61 -10.61 1.37 8.88
CA ALA A 61 -10.56 1.42 10.34
C ALA A 61 -11.89 1.87 10.98
N THR A 62 -12.69 2.66 10.27
CA THR A 62 -13.89 3.33 10.78
C THR A 62 -15.21 2.80 10.22
N GLY A 63 -15.17 1.96 9.18
CA GLY A 63 -16.36 1.61 8.40
C GLY A 63 -16.83 2.73 7.45
N GLN A 64 -16.01 3.75 7.23
CA GLN A 64 -16.28 4.85 6.30
C GLN A 64 -15.18 4.91 5.22
N SER A 65 -15.50 5.50 4.07
CA SER A 65 -14.50 5.78 3.03
C SER A 65 -13.45 6.81 3.51
N PRO A 66 -12.22 6.71 3.02
CA PRO A 66 -11.75 5.74 2.03
C PRO A 66 -11.46 4.36 2.62
N ALA A 67 -11.69 3.31 1.82
CA ALA A 67 -11.30 1.96 2.20
C ALA A 67 -9.78 1.76 2.06
N ILE A 68 -9.18 1.03 3.00
CA ILE A 68 -7.75 0.66 2.94
C ILE A 68 -7.52 -0.74 2.39
N VAL A 69 -8.48 -1.66 2.56
CA VAL A 69 -8.46 -3.00 1.98
C VAL A 69 -9.74 -3.23 1.20
N VAL A 70 -9.62 -3.74 -0.02
CA VAL A 70 -10.75 -4.19 -0.83
C VAL A 70 -10.56 -5.67 -1.13
N LEU A 71 -11.58 -6.47 -0.79
CA LEU A 71 -11.61 -7.90 -1.05
C LEU A 71 -12.56 -8.16 -2.22
N LYS A 72 -12.07 -8.82 -3.26
CA LYS A 72 -12.86 -9.25 -4.42
C LYS A 72 -12.91 -10.76 -4.46
N GLU A 73 -14.11 -11.31 -4.38
CA GLU A 73 -14.31 -12.74 -4.54
C GLU A 73 -14.23 -13.16 -6.01
N GLU A 74 -13.49 -14.22 -6.25
CA GLU A 74 -13.46 -14.95 -7.50
C GLU A 74 -13.55 -16.46 -7.16
N PRO A 75 -14.79 -17.00 -7.18
CA PRO A 75 -15.01 -18.40 -6.82
C PRO A 75 -14.18 -19.36 -7.69
N GLY A 76 -13.44 -20.27 -7.06
CA GLY A 76 -12.56 -21.18 -7.79
C GLY A 76 -11.22 -20.57 -8.19
N ALA A 77 -10.88 -19.37 -7.77
CA ALA A 77 -9.56 -18.81 -7.95
C ALA A 77 -8.48 -19.76 -7.41
N PRO A 78 -7.47 -20.13 -8.22
CA PRO A 78 -6.43 -21.03 -7.77
C PRO A 78 -5.56 -20.37 -6.68
N GLN A 79 -5.05 -21.19 -5.77
CA GLN A 79 -4.06 -20.72 -4.81
C GLN A 79 -2.82 -20.22 -5.56
N ARG A 80 -2.20 -19.14 -5.06
CA ARG A 80 -0.94 -18.66 -5.59
C ARG A 80 0.15 -19.71 -5.34
N PRO A 81 0.82 -20.22 -6.39
CA PRO A 81 1.91 -21.17 -6.20
C PRO A 81 3.05 -20.55 -5.38
N PRO A 82 3.72 -21.33 -4.52
CA PRO A 82 4.93 -20.86 -3.85
C PRO A 82 6.01 -20.51 -4.88
N ARG A 83 6.98 -19.70 -4.47
CA ARG A 83 8.11 -19.27 -5.29
C ARG A 83 7.70 -18.46 -6.54
N THR A 84 6.65 -17.63 -6.40
CA THR A 84 6.22 -16.68 -7.43
C THR A 84 6.40 -15.23 -6.95
N THR A 85 6.53 -14.31 -7.91
CA THR A 85 6.49 -12.85 -7.63
C THR A 85 5.09 -12.44 -7.16
N GLY A 86 4.94 -11.20 -6.66
CA GLY A 86 3.67 -10.66 -6.18
C GLY A 86 3.74 -10.18 -4.74
N LEU A 87 2.63 -10.19 -4.03
CA LEU A 87 2.58 -9.69 -2.64
C LEU A 87 3.42 -10.55 -1.70
N TYR A 88 4.38 -9.92 -0.97
CA TYR A 88 4.99 -10.51 0.21
C TYR A 88 4.13 -10.20 1.42
N HIS A 89 3.89 -8.91 1.73
CA HIS A 89 2.90 -8.49 2.70
C HIS A 89 2.30 -7.11 2.40
N LEU A 90 1.08 -6.91 2.85
CA LEU A 90 0.52 -5.59 3.09
C LEU A 90 0.76 -5.21 4.56
N ALA A 91 1.02 -3.93 4.82
CA ALA A 91 1.36 -3.48 6.17
C ALA A 91 0.34 -2.48 6.71
N ILE A 92 -0.34 -2.88 7.78
CA ILE A 92 -1.32 -2.06 8.50
C ILE A 92 -0.59 -1.31 9.61
N ARG A 93 -0.59 0.01 9.52
CA ARG A 93 0.05 0.89 10.49
C ARG A 93 -0.93 1.34 11.55
N TYR A 94 -0.62 1.03 12.79
CA TYR A 94 -1.29 1.55 13.97
C TYR A 94 -0.64 2.86 14.42
N PRO A 95 -1.41 3.87 14.89
CA PRO A 95 -0.84 5.19 15.20
C PRO A 95 0.13 5.17 16.38
N THR A 96 -0.03 4.23 17.32
CA THR A 96 0.83 4.12 18.50
C THR A 96 1.21 2.68 18.80
N ARG A 97 2.31 2.51 19.55
CA ARG A 97 2.74 1.22 20.12
C ARG A 97 1.63 0.54 20.94
N ARG A 98 0.84 1.34 21.65
CA ARG A 98 -0.30 0.86 22.45
C ARG A 98 -1.42 0.30 21.58
N ASP A 99 -1.75 0.97 20.46
CA ASP A 99 -2.73 0.46 19.50
C ASP A 99 -2.25 -0.85 18.85
N LEU A 100 -0.95 -0.97 18.56
CA LEU A 100 -0.35 -2.22 18.11
C LEU A 100 -0.49 -3.32 19.16
N ALA A 101 -0.23 -3.03 20.44
CA ALA A 101 -0.39 -4.00 21.53
C ALA A 101 -1.85 -4.49 21.64
N HIS A 102 -2.83 -3.61 21.51
CA HIS A 102 -4.25 -4.01 21.47
C HIS A 102 -4.58 -4.88 20.26
N ALA A 103 -3.98 -4.62 19.09
CA ALA A 103 -4.15 -5.46 17.91
C ALA A 103 -3.56 -6.86 18.12
N VAL A 104 -2.37 -6.95 18.72
CA VAL A 104 -1.74 -8.24 19.08
C VAL A 104 -2.60 -8.99 20.07
N ASN A 105 -3.11 -8.32 21.11
CA ASN A 105 -4.01 -8.93 22.10
C ASN A 105 -5.28 -9.50 21.44
N ARG A 106 -5.85 -8.81 20.45
CA ARG A 106 -6.99 -9.31 19.67
C ARG A 106 -6.65 -10.58 18.92
N LEU A 107 -5.52 -10.62 18.19
CA LEU A 107 -5.05 -11.81 17.47
C LEU A 107 -4.86 -13.00 18.40
N LEU A 108 -4.25 -12.79 19.58
CA LEU A 108 -4.04 -13.85 20.58
C LEU A 108 -5.36 -14.39 21.13
N ARG A 109 -6.35 -13.52 21.37
CA ARG A 109 -7.69 -13.94 21.84
C ARG A 109 -8.47 -14.72 20.78
N GLU A 110 -8.33 -14.35 19.53
CA GLU A 110 -8.91 -15.09 18.39
C GLU A 110 -8.13 -16.37 18.04
N GLY A 111 -7.02 -16.64 18.73
CA GLY A 111 -6.18 -17.82 18.48
C GLY A 111 -5.50 -17.78 17.12
N HIS A 112 -5.29 -16.61 16.52
CA HIS A 112 -4.65 -16.48 15.23
C HIS A 112 -3.14 -16.67 15.33
N PRO A 113 -2.52 -17.55 14.51
CA PRO A 113 -1.09 -17.82 14.59
C PRO A 113 -0.26 -16.63 14.12
N LEU A 114 0.74 -16.25 14.91
CA LEU A 114 1.75 -15.29 14.53
C LEU A 114 2.92 -16.00 13.86
N GLN A 115 3.49 -15.38 12.81
CA GLN A 115 4.63 -15.93 12.07
C GLN A 115 5.96 -15.34 12.51
N GLY A 116 5.94 -14.16 13.13
CA GLY A 116 7.13 -13.48 13.63
C GLY A 116 6.82 -12.16 14.29
N ALA A 117 7.83 -11.63 14.96
CA ALA A 117 7.81 -10.30 15.58
C ALA A 117 9.19 -9.68 15.48
N SER A 118 9.30 -8.42 15.06
CA SER A 118 10.58 -7.76 14.80
C SER A 118 10.59 -6.32 15.29
N ASP A 119 11.72 -5.91 15.82
CA ASP A 119 12.11 -4.51 16.02
C ASP A 119 13.00 -4.09 14.84
N HIS A 120 12.51 -3.15 14.04
CA HIS A 120 13.23 -2.63 12.87
C HIS A 120 13.99 -1.34 13.17
N ARG A 121 14.05 -0.87 14.42
CA ARG A 121 14.53 0.44 14.87
C ARG A 121 13.68 1.62 14.43
N VAL A 122 13.06 1.55 13.28
CA VAL A 122 12.11 2.56 12.77
C VAL A 122 10.68 2.22 13.16
N SER A 123 10.39 0.95 13.45
CA SER A 123 9.07 0.43 13.80
C SER A 123 9.18 -0.85 14.60
N GLU A 124 8.09 -1.20 15.30
CA GLU A 124 7.85 -2.52 15.90
C GLU A 124 6.77 -3.23 15.08
N ALA A 125 7.00 -4.48 14.68
CA ALA A 125 6.19 -5.19 13.72
C ALA A 125 5.85 -6.63 14.15
N ILE A 126 4.65 -7.07 13.79
CA ILE A 126 4.13 -8.43 13.96
C ILE A 126 3.72 -8.97 12.59
N TYR A 127 4.13 -10.18 12.28
CA TYR A 127 3.88 -10.83 10.99
C TYR A 127 2.92 -12.00 11.14
N LEU A 128 1.99 -12.09 10.21
CA LEU A 128 1.00 -13.16 10.09
C LEU A 128 0.58 -13.33 8.62
N SER A 129 -0.30 -14.27 8.35
CA SER A 129 -0.93 -14.40 7.03
C SER A 129 -2.43 -14.37 7.16
N ASP A 130 -3.12 -13.86 6.13
CA ASP A 130 -4.55 -14.06 6.00
C ASP A 130 -4.87 -15.53 5.61
N LEU A 131 -6.15 -15.83 5.50
CA LEU A 131 -6.62 -17.21 5.22
C LEU A 131 -6.40 -17.66 3.78
N ASP A 132 -6.01 -16.76 2.87
CA ASP A 132 -5.59 -17.06 1.50
C ASP A 132 -4.07 -17.11 1.34
N GLY A 133 -3.31 -16.92 2.44
CA GLY A 133 -1.85 -16.97 2.47
C GLY A 133 -1.18 -15.65 2.07
N ASN A 134 -1.92 -14.53 2.03
CA ASN A 134 -1.30 -13.22 1.87
C ASN A 134 -0.60 -12.81 3.16
N GLY A 135 0.66 -12.40 3.07
CA GLY A 135 1.37 -11.83 4.22
C GLY A 135 0.72 -10.55 4.69
N VAL A 136 0.62 -10.39 6.00
CA VAL A 136 0.13 -9.19 6.69
C VAL A 136 1.14 -8.80 7.75
N GLU A 137 1.51 -7.53 7.75
CA GLU A 137 2.30 -6.93 8.81
C GLU A 137 1.43 -5.96 9.61
N LEU A 138 1.42 -6.08 10.92
CA LEU A 138 0.84 -5.10 11.84
C LEU A 138 1.98 -4.38 12.51
N TYR A 139 2.04 -3.04 12.41
CA TYR A 139 3.17 -2.33 12.96
C TYR A 139 2.81 -0.94 13.52
N ALA A 140 3.70 -0.42 14.34
CA ALA A 140 3.69 0.96 14.78
C ALA A 140 5.06 1.59 14.56
N ASP A 141 5.07 2.80 14.00
CA ASP A 141 6.31 3.57 13.83
C ASP A 141 6.86 4.02 15.18
N ARG A 142 8.17 4.03 15.29
CA ARG A 142 8.89 4.85 16.28
C ARG A 142 8.90 6.31 15.83
N PRO A 143 9.02 7.29 16.75
CA PRO A 143 9.13 8.69 16.36
C PRO A 143 10.19 8.90 15.27
N ARG A 144 9.86 9.68 14.24
CA ARG A 144 10.82 9.95 13.14
C ARG A 144 12.12 10.58 13.62
N THR A 145 12.12 11.30 14.74
CA THR A 145 13.29 11.85 15.41
C THR A 145 14.29 10.81 15.87
N ASP A 146 13.84 9.57 16.07
CA ASP A 146 14.64 8.45 16.55
C ASP A 146 15.23 7.62 15.39
N TRP A 147 14.83 7.94 14.14
CA TRP A 147 15.35 7.25 12.98
C TRP A 147 16.74 7.71 12.64
N PHE A 148 17.65 6.77 12.58
CA PHE A 148 19.04 7.07 12.24
C PHE A 148 19.24 6.98 10.71
N TRP A 149 19.78 8.07 10.15
CA TRP A 149 20.10 8.16 8.72
C TRP A 149 21.61 8.24 8.53
N HIS A 150 22.14 7.45 7.59
CA HIS A 150 23.54 7.50 7.20
C HIS A 150 23.66 7.46 5.68
N ASN A 151 24.35 8.42 5.10
CA ASN A 151 24.54 8.55 3.64
C ASN A 151 23.20 8.48 2.85
N GLY A 152 22.15 9.14 3.32
CA GLY A 152 20.83 9.16 2.68
C GLY A 152 20.04 7.85 2.82
N GLN A 153 20.52 6.89 3.60
CA GLN A 153 19.83 5.64 3.89
C GLN A 153 19.41 5.56 5.35
N VAL A 154 18.21 5.06 5.59
CA VAL A 154 17.69 4.82 6.95
C VAL A 154 18.26 3.51 7.49
N ALA A 155 18.75 3.54 8.73
CA ALA A 155 19.29 2.35 9.38
C ALA A 155 18.16 1.47 9.92
N MET A 156 17.70 0.53 9.11
CA MET A 156 16.75 -0.51 9.53
C MET A 156 17.50 -1.80 9.88
N THR A 157 16.97 -2.52 10.87
CA THR A 157 17.46 -3.84 11.29
C THR A 157 16.29 -4.81 11.42
N THR A 158 16.61 -6.07 11.67
CA THR A 158 15.61 -7.09 12.07
C THR A 158 16.14 -7.71 13.35
N GLN A 159 15.62 -7.25 14.48
CA GLN A 159 15.93 -7.77 15.81
C GLN A 159 14.66 -8.41 16.41
N ALA A 160 14.83 -9.28 17.41
CA ALA A 160 13.68 -9.81 18.12
C ALA A 160 12.95 -8.68 18.84
N LEU A 161 11.64 -8.61 18.64
CA LEU A 161 10.78 -7.67 19.37
C LEU A 161 10.59 -8.15 20.81
N ASP A 162 10.70 -7.24 21.76
CA ASP A 162 10.30 -7.47 23.16
C ASP A 162 8.76 -7.46 23.27
N LEU A 163 8.16 -8.63 23.01
CA LEU A 163 6.72 -8.83 23.10
C LEU A 163 6.19 -8.65 24.51
N GLU A 164 6.95 -9.01 25.54
CA GLU A 164 6.55 -8.83 26.92
C GLU A 164 6.38 -7.35 27.25
N SER A 165 7.39 -6.54 26.90
CA SER A 165 7.32 -5.08 27.03
C SER A 165 6.18 -4.48 26.19
N LEU A 166 5.93 -5.00 24.96
CA LEU A 166 4.81 -4.53 24.15
C LEU A 166 3.48 -4.79 24.85
N MET A 167 3.25 -5.99 25.36
CA MET A 167 2.00 -6.38 26.01
C MET A 167 1.81 -5.71 27.38
N ALA A 168 2.90 -5.48 28.14
CA ALA A 168 2.86 -4.73 29.39
C ALA A 168 2.35 -3.28 29.21
N SER A 169 2.47 -2.71 28.02
CA SER A 169 1.98 -1.35 27.73
C SER A 169 0.46 -1.19 27.80
N ILE A 170 -0.29 -2.30 27.83
CA ILE A 170 -1.76 -2.34 27.94
C ILE A 170 -2.25 -3.16 29.13
N GLU A 171 -1.34 -3.49 30.07
CA GLU A 171 -1.71 -4.29 31.26
C GLU A 171 -2.84 -3.62 32.04
N GLY A 172 -3.85 -4.40 32.42
CA GLY A 172 -5.03 -3.91 33.16
C GLY A 172 -6.04 -3.13 32.31
N GLU A 173 -5.81 -2.98 31.00
CA GLU A 173 -6.73 -2.24 30.13
C GLU A 173 -7.79 -3.13 29.50
N ALA A 174 -9.00 -2.58 29.40
CA ALA A 174 -10.04 -3.19 28.58
C ALA A 174 -9.71 -3.03 27.09
N PRO A 175 -9.95 -4.06 26.24
CA PRO A 175 -9.80 -3.91 24.81
C PRO A 175 -10.69 -2.77 24.29
N PRO A 176 -10.17 -1.89 23.42
CA PRO A 176 -10.99 -0.86 22.81
C PRO A 176 -12.08 -1.51 21.94
N PRO A 177 -13.30 -0.94 21.90
CA PRO A 177 -14.41 -1.47 21.12
C PRO A 177 -14.13 -1.44 19.60
N GLN A 178 -13.27 -0.53 19.16
CA GLN A 178 -12.83 -0.37 17.77
C GLN A 178 -11.34 -0.05 17.73
N ILE A 179 -10.70 -0.36 16.62
CA ILE A 179 -9.32 0.08 16.36
C ILE A 179 -9.30 1.60 16.16
N SER A 180 -8.13 2.21 16.34
CA SER A 180 -7.97 3.65 16.13
C SER A 180 -8.37 4.06 14.71
N ALA A 181 -9.15 5.13 14.58
CA ALA A 181 -9.54 5.71 13.29
C ALA A 181 -8.34 6.18 12.45
N GLN A 182 -7.17 6.37 13.05
CA GLN A 182 -5.94 6.75 12.37
C GLN A 182 -5.18 5.54 11.80
N THR A 183 -5.66 4.31 12.03
CA THR A 183 -5.08 3.10 11.43
C THR A 183 -5.22 3.14 9.92
N ASN A 184 -4.12 2.89 9.21
CA ASN A 184 -4.05 2.98 7.75
C ASN A 184 -3.08 1.95 7.15
N LEU A 185 -2.95 1.93 5.82
CA LEU A 185 -1.85 1.22 5.16
C LEU A 185 -0.61 2.09 5.19
N GLY A 186 0.49 1.55 5.72
CA GLY A 186 1.75 2.27 5.75
C GLY A 186 2.65 1.92 4.57
N HIS A 187 2.70 0.63 4.19
CA HIS A 187 3.52 0.18 3.08
C HIS A 187 3.02 -1.12 2.43
N ILE A 188 3.57 -1.43 1.27
CA ILE A 188 3.45 -2.70 0.55
C ILE A 188 4.83 -3.27 0.33
N HIS A 189 5.00 -4.57 0.54
CA HIS A 189 6.23 -5.29 0.23
C HIS A 189 5.95 -6.36 -0.82
N LEU A 190 6.73 -6.38 -1.90
CA LEU A 190 6.54 -7.26 -3.05
C LEU A 190 7.72 -8.20 -3.24
N HIS A 191 7.45 -9.43 -3.65
CA HIS A 191 8.44 -10.30 -4.28
C HIS A 191 8.59 -9.90 -5.75
N VAL A 192 9.81 -9.67 -6.18
CA VAL A 192 10.16 -9.28 -7.56
C VAL A 192 11.19 -10.23 -8.15
N ALA A 193 11.24 -10.32 -9.47
CA ALA A 193 12.18 -11.20 -10.16
C ALA A 193 13.62 -10.66 -10.15
N ASP A 194 13.78 -9.32 -10.12
CA ASP A 194 15.08 -8.64 -10.23
C ASP A 194 15.01 -7.25 -9.61
N LEU A 195 15.93 -6.95 -8.68
CA LEU A 195 15.96 -5.67 -7.97
C LEU A 195 16.32 -4.49 -8.88
N ALA A 196 17.23 -4.66 -9.84
CA ALA A 196 17.63 -3.57 -10.72
C ALA A 196 16.49 -3.20 -11.69
N VAL A 197 15.70 -4.19 -12.13
CA VAL A 197 14.50 -3.94 -12.93
C VAL A 197 13.44 -3.23 -12.11
N ALA A 198 13.25 -3.63 -10.86
CA ALA A 198 12.32 -2.99 -9.94
C ALA A 198 12.75 -1.56 -9.60
N GLU A 199 14.05 -1.32 -9.36
CA GLU A 199 14.59 0.03 -9.11
C GLU A 199 14.32 0.97 -10.29
N ARG A 200 14.57 0.53 -11.53
CA ARG A 200 14.25 1.34 -12.72
C ARG A 200 12.77 1.71 -12.80
N PHE A 201 11.86 0.81 -12.40
CA PHE A 201 10.44 1.12 -12.40
C PHE A 201 10.05 2.04 -11.24
N TYR A 202 10.39 1.67 -10.00
CA TYR A 202 9.88 2.39 -8.82
C TYR A 202 10.66 3.66 -8.49
N HIS A 203 11.96 3.70 -8.81
CA HIS A 203 12.80 4.87 -8.59
C HIS A 203 12.88 5.74 -9.85
N ASP A 204 13.45 5.23 -10.95
CA ASP A 204 13.75 6.06 -12.12
C ASP A 204 12.48 6.49 -12.88
N PHE A 205 11.50 5.58 -12.99
CA PHE A 205 10.25 5.88 -13.70
C PHE A 205 9.21 6.49 -12.78
N LEU A 206 8.88 5.87 -11.63
CA LEU A 206 7.80 6.33 -10.75
C LEU A 206 8.20 7.55 -9.91
N GLY A 207 9.46 7.63 -9.44
CA GLY A 207 10.00 8.75 -8.67
C GLY A 207 9.98 8.54 -7.16
N LEU A 208 9.94 7.29 -6.67
CA LEU A 208 10.18 7.02 -5.26
C LEU A 208 11.69 7.07 -4.95
N ALA A 209 12.08 7.72 -3.87
CA ALA A 209 13.46 7.75 -3.42
C ALA A 209 13.88 6.42 -2.78
N VAL A 210 15.09 5.94 -3.08
CA VAL A 210 15.64 4.76 -2.39
C VAL A 210 16.08 5.15 -0.99
N THR A 211 15.47 4.52 0.02
CA THR A 211 15.75 4.78 1.44
C THR A 211 16.67 3.73 2.07
N GLN A 212 16.74 2.53 1.49
CA GLN A 212 17.64 1.49 1.99
C GLN A 212 17.91 0.47 0.86
N ARG A 213 19.20 0.14 0.62
CA ARG A 213 19.63 -0.86 -0.36
C ARG A 213 20.66 -1.87 0.16
N SER A 214 21.15 -1.66 1.38
CA SER A 214 22.15 -2.54 1.96
C SER A 214 21.58 -3.82 2.59
N TYR A 215 20.24 -3.94 2.67
CA TYR A 215 19.60 -5.17 3.16
C TYR A 215 19.68 -6.27 2.10
N PRO A 216 20.19 -7.47 2.42
CA PRO A 216 20.43 -8.53 1.44
C PRO A 216 19.15 -8.93 0.67
N GLY A 217 19.19 -8.79 -0.65
CA GLY A 217 18.11 -9.19 -1.55
C GLY A 217 16.86 -8.32 -1.48
N ALA A 218 16.93 -7.12 -0.91
CA ALA A 218 15.80 -6.20 -0.82
C ALA A 218 16.19 -4.75 -1.19
N LEU A 219 15.18 -3.98 -1.58
CA LEU A 219 15.26 -2.55 -1.85
C LEU A 219 14.04 -1.87 -1.24
N PHE A 220 14.27 -0.76 -0.52
CA PHE A 220 13.23 0.01 0.15
C PHE A 220 13.12 1.40 -0.47
N LEU A 221 11.91 1.84 -0.77
CA LEU A 221 11.65 3.07 -1.51
C LEU A 221 10.54 3.89 -0.83
N SER A 222 10.67 5.20 -0.87
CA SER A 222 9.72 6.09 -0.21
C SER A 222 9.63 7.45 -0.88
N ALA A 223 8.65 8.24 -0.45
CA ALA A 223 8.55 9.68 -0.59
C ALA A 223 8.60 10.34 0.79
N GLY A 224 8.96 11.63 0.88
CA GLY A 224 8.91 12.42 2.11
C GLY A 224 9.77 11.92 3.27
N GLY A 225 10.87 11.20 2.98
CA GLY A 225 11.75 10.71 4.03
C GLY A 225 11.09 9.71 5.00
N TYR A 226 10.03 9.03 4.59
CA TYR A 226 9.48 7.90 5.33
C TYR A 226 10.41 6.68 5.17
N HIS A 227 10.42 5.73 6.12
CA HIS A 227 11.36 4.60 6.02
C HIS A 227 11.12 3.74 4.77
N HIS A 228 9.88 3.45 4.38
CA HIS A 228 9.49 2.96 3.06
C HIS A 228 7.97 2.94 2.89
N HIS A 229 7.48 3.34 1.72
CA HIS A 229 6.11 3.12 1.26
C HIS A 229 6.02 1.85 0.43
N LEU A 230 7.11 1.51 -0.25
CA LEU A 230 7.26 0.29 -1.03
C LEU A 230 8.57 -0.39 -0.68
N ALA A 231 8.51 -1.70 -0.46
CA ALA A 231 9.69 -2.55 -0.43
C ALA A 231 9.56 -3.64 -1.49
N VAL A 232 10.70 -4.03 -2.06
CA VAL A 232 10.79 -5.15 -3.00
C VAL A 232 11.91 -6.08 -2.61
N ASN A 233 11.73 -7.38 -2.80
CA ASN A 233 12.75 -8.38 -2.52
C ASN A 233 12.78 -9.51 -3.56
N THR A 234 13.87 -10.28 -3.57
CA THR A 234 14.10 -11.43 -4.44
C THR A 234 14.23 -12.74 -3.65
N TRP A 235 13.59 -12.85 -2.49
CA TRP A 235 13.70 -14.00 -1.60
C TRP A 235 12.87 -15.22 -2.06
N GLU A 236 11.91 -14.99 -2.95
CA GLU A 236 11.09 -16.03 -3.58
C GLU A 236 11.50 -16.28 -5.04
N GLY A 237 10.67 -16.97 -5.81
CA GLY A 237 10.92 -17.27 -7.21
C GLY A 237 10.75 -16.06 -8.12
N LYS A 238 11.15 -16.24 -9.41
CA LYS A 238 11.14 -15.20 -10.42
C LYS A 238 9.92 -15.21 -11.35
N GLN A 239 9.11 -16.26 -11.28
CA GLN A 239 7.95 -16.42 -12.16
C GLN A 239 6.76 -15.67 -11.61
N ARG A 240 5.97 -15.09 -12.50
CA ARG A 240 4.67 -14.52 -12.13
C ARG A 240 3.71 -15.64 -11.74
N PRO A 241 2.82 -15.42 -10.77
CA PRO A 241 1.74 -16.36 -10.51
C PRO A 241 0.81 -16.46 -11.74
N PRO A 242 0.07 -17.56 -11.91
CA PRO A 242 -1.00 -17.62 -12.89
C PRO A 242 -1.99 -16.46 -12.72
N GLU A 243 -2.53 -15.97 -13.83
CA GLU A 243 -3.60 -14.97 -13.78
C GLU A 243 -4.79 -15.53 -12.98
N HIS A 244 -5.49 -14.64 -12.29
CA HIS A 244 -6.63 -14.99 -11.44
C HIS A 244 -6.31 -15.82 -10.19
N SER A 245 -5.03 -16.05 -9.84
CA SER A 245 -4.69 -16.63 -8.53
C SER A 245 -5.15 -15.70 -7.40
N VAL A 246 -5.49 -16.28 -6.22
CA VAL A 246 -5.71 -15.49 -5.00
C VAL A 246 -4.50 -14.61 -4.71
N GLY A 247 -4.69 -13.45 -4.09
CA GLY A 247 -3.63 -12.52 -3.77
C GLY A 247 -3.83 -11.12 -4.36
N LEU A 248 -2.75 -10.40 -4.61
CA LEU A 248 -2.76 -9.01 -5.03
C LEU A 248 -3.40 -8.83 -6.41
N ILE A 249 -4.42 -7.95 -6.48
CA ILE A 249 -4.97 -7.42 -7.73
C ILE A 249 -4.25 -6.11 -8.06
N SER A 250 -4.28 -5.17 -7.12
CA SER A 250 -3.63 -3.85 -7.26
C SER A 250 -3.34 -3.24 -5.89
N TYR A 251 -2.49 -2.25 -5.87
CA TYR A 251 -2.31 -1.36 -4.73
C TYR A 251 -2.29 0.09 -5.22
N ARG A 252 -2.74 1.00 -4.35
CA ARG A 252 -2.92 2.40 -4.70
C ARG A 252 -1.90 3.28 -4.00
N LEU A 253 -1.26 4.14 -4.79
CA LEU A 253 -0.44 5.24 -4.34
C LEU A 253 -1.27 6.52 -4.45
N GLU A 254 -1.41 7.25 -3.37
CA GLU A 254 -2.05 8.55 -3.33
C GLU A 254 -1.00 9.64 -3.43
N VAL A 255 -1.22 10.58 -4.35
CA VAL A 255 -0.34 11.73 -4.60
C VAL A 255 -1.15 13.02 -4.47
N PRO A 256 -0.54 14.16 -4.08
CA PRO A 256 -1.31 15.38 -3.86
C PRO A 256 -1.81 16.01 -5.17
N GLU A 257 -1.05 15.97 -6.27
CA GLU A 257 -1.36 16.73 -7.48
C GLU A 257 -1.80 15.85 -8.65
N ALA A 258 -2.84 16.31 -9.38
CA ALA A 258 -3.36 15.64 -10.58
C ALA A 258 -2.37 15.67 -11.77
N GLU A 259 -1.46 16.64 -11.81
CA GLU A 259 -0.41 16.76 -12.82
C GLU A 259 0.50 15.52 -12.87
N ILE A 260 0.69 14.85 -11.73
CA ILE A 260 1.47 13.60 -11.64
C ILE A 260 0.79 12.49 -12.43
N LEU A 261 -0.54 12.38 -12.34
CA LEU A 261 -1.32 11.39 -13.12
C LEU A 261 -1.13 11.63 -14.62
N TYR A 262 -1.24 12.89 -15.04
CA TYR A 262 -1.03 13.27 -16.44
C TYR A 262 0.37 12.89 -16.92
N CYS A 263 1.41 13.20 -16.14
CA CYS A 263 2.80 12.87 -16.48
C CYS A 263 3.03 11.36 -16.56
N LEU A 264 2.54 10.59 -15.59
CA LEU A 264 2.70 9.14 -15.55
C LEU A 264 1.96 8.47 -16.71
N ARG A 265 0.73 8.88 -17.00
CA ARG A 265 -0.06 8.36 -18.13
C ARG A 265 0.64 8.53 -19.46
N ASN A 266 1.26 9.70 -19.70
CA ASN A 266 1.93 9.98 -20.98
C ASN A 266 3.34 9.34 -21.05
N ARG A 267 4.04 9.23 -19.91
CA ARG A 267 5.40 8.66 -19.87
C ARG A 267 5.43 7.14 -19.88
N ALA A 268 4.43 6.46 -19.31
CA ALA A 268 4.40 5.01 -19.19
C ALA A 268 4.55 4.29 -20.55
N PRO A 269 3.77 4.60 -21.62
CA PRO A 269 3.94 3.94 -22.91
C PRO A 269 5.31 4.19 -23.54
N LEU A 270 5.86 5.40 -23.37
CA LEU A 270 7.19 5.76 -23.88
C LEU A 270 8.31 4.97 -23.18
N SER A 271 8.07 4.56 -21.95
CA SER A 271 8.98 3.71 -21.16
C SER A 271 8.68 2.21 -21.31
N GLY A 272 7.75 1.82 -22.16
CA GLY A 272 7.38 0.43 -22.41
C GLY A 272 6.49 -0.20 -21.35
N TYR A 273 5.85 0.59 -20.49
CA TYR A 273 4.94 0.10 -19.45
C TYR A 273 3.47 0.14 -19.90
N GLU A 274 2.72 -0.91 -19.60
CA GLU A 274 1.28 -0.96 -19.82
C GLU A 274 0.58 0.05 -18.89
N VAL A 275 -0.28 0.89 -19.46
CA VAL A 275 -1.06 1.89 -18.72
C VAL A 275 -2.52 1.83 -19.10
N LYS A 276 -3.38 2.00 -18.09
CA LYS A 276 -4.84 2.16 -18.22
C LYS A 276 -5.30 3.38 -17.43
N THR A 277 -6.39 3.96 -17.84
CA THR A 277 -7.09 5.02 -17.08
C THR A 277 -8.44 4.50 -16.62
N GLY A 278 -8.86 4.94 -15.46
CA GLY A 278 -10.13 4.59 -14.87
C GLY A 278 -10.61 5.67 -13.92
N THR A 279 -11.62 5.33 -13.16
CA THR A 279 -12.11 6.16 -12.05
C THR A 279 -12.25 5.30 -10.81
N THR A 280 -12.05 5.91 -9.66
CA THR A 280 -12.39 5.34 -8.36
C THR A 280 -13.92 5.28 -8.18
N GLU A 281 -14.38 4.63 -7.14
CA GLU A 281 -15.81 4.52 -6.82
C GLU A 281 -16.49 5.88 -6.56
N ASP A 282 -15.73 6.85 -6.05
CA ASP A 282 -16.16 8.25 -5.85
C ASP A 282 -15.94 9.14 -7.08
N GLY A 283 -15.54 8.55 -8.23
CA GLY A 283 -15.41 9.24 -9.51
C GLY A 283 -14.11 10.00 -9.72
N ALA A 284 -13.11 9.86 -8.83
CA ALA A 284 -11.81 10.48 -9.03
C ALA A 284 -11.00 9.79 -10.14
N GLU A 285 -10.19 10.54 -10.89
CA GLU A 285 -9.32 9.98 -11.93
C GLU A 285 -8.29 9.02 -11.33
N LEU A 286 -8.06 7.90 -12.01
CA LEU A 286 -7.13 6.85 -11.64
C LEU A 286 -6.26 6.49 -12.84
N VAL A 287 -4.94 6.44 -12.63
CA VAL A 287 -3.97 5.90 -13.59
C VAL A 287 -3.44 4.58 -13.05
N GLN A 288 -3.62 3.51 -13.82
CA GLN A 288 -3.11 2.17 -13.49
C GLN A 288 -1.93 1.85 -14.37
N ILE A 289 -0.82 1.44 -13.78
CA ILE A 289 0.43 1.11 -14.48
C ILE A 289 0.85 -0.29 -14.05
N ARG A 290 1.20 -1.13 -15.01
CA ARG A 290 1.65 -2.48 -14.73
C ARG A 290 3.16 -2.50 -14.49
N ASP A 291 3.57 -2.98 -13.32
CA ASP A 291 4.98 -3.12 -13.00
C ASP A 291 5.65 -4.25 -13.82
N PRO A 292 6.98 -4.35 -13.85
CA PRO A 292 7.68 -5.41 -14.56
C PRO A 292 7.36 -6.84 -14.11
N ASN A 293 6.80 -7.03 -12.91
CA ASN A 293 6.41 -8.32 -12.35
C ASN A 293 4.93 -8.64 -12.58
N GLY A 294 4.18 -7.71 -13.19
CA GLY A 294 2.76 -7.89 -13.53
C GLY A 294 1.77 -7.38 -12.50
N ASN A 295 2.24 -6.76 -11.40
CA ASN A 295 1.35 -6.14 -10.43
C ASN A 295 0.79 -4.82 -10.98
N TRP A 296 -0.47 -4.52 -10.68
CA TRP A 296 -1.07 -3.23 -10.99
C TRP A 296 -0.82 -2.23 -9.86
N LEU A 297 -0.12 -1.15 -10.19
CA LEU A 297 -0.03 0.05 -9.38
C LEU A 297 -1.12 1.02 -9.84
N GLU A 298 -1.97 1.45 -8.94
CA GLU A 298 -2.93 2.54 -9.13
C GLU A 298 -2.32 3.84 -8.58
N VAL A 299 -2.45 4.93 -9.30
CA VAL A 299 -2.07 6.27 -8.81
C VAL A 299 -3.31 7.15 -8.84
N GLN A 300 -3.64 7.76 -7.72
CA GLN A 300 -4.78 8.65 -7.51
C GLN A 300 -4.32 9.98 -6.94
N ALA A 301 -4.84 11.10 -7.46
CA ALA A 301 -4.63 12.41 -6.87
C ALA A 301 -5.64 12.66 -5.73
N THR A 302 -5.15 13.14 -4.58
CA THR A 302 -6.01 13.47 -3.43
C THR A 302 -6.63 14.86 -3.55
N ASN A 303 -5.97 15.79 -4.26
CA ASN A 303 -6.49 17.13 -4.54
C ASN A 303 -7.12 17.19 -5.94
N SER A 304 -8.29 16.58 -6.11
CA SER A 304 -9.04 16.62 -7.37
C SER A 304 -9.85 17.90 -7.50
N ILE A 305 -9.22 19.08 -7.56
CA ILE A 305 -9.86 20.33 -7.97
C ILE A 305 -9.15 20.87 -9.21
N ILE A 306 -9.40 20.24 -10.37
CA ILE A 306 -9.30 20.99 -11.62
C ILE A 306 -10.56 21.88 -11.67
N LYS A 307 -10.50 23.07 -11.08
CA LYS A 307 -11.37 24.17 -11.49
C LYS A 307 -10.99 24.53 -12.91
N LEU A 308 -11.66 23.94 -13.89
CA LEU A 308 -11.78 24.53 -15.21
C LEU A 308 -12.40 25.92 -15.00
N LYS A 309 -11.55 26.95 -14.87
CA LYS A 309 -11.97 28.32 -15.03
C LYS A 309 -12.41 28.48 -16.48
N GLY A 310 -13.69 28.22 -16.75
CA GLY A 310 -14.35 28.68 -17.95
C GLY A 310 -14.21 30.22 -17.94
N LYS A 311 -13.47 30.76 -18.89
CA LYS A 311 -13.52 32.16 -19.23
C LYS A 311 -14.91 32.43 -19.80
N ASN A 312 -15.83 32.92 -18.99
CA ASN A 312 -17.00 33.61 -19.49
C ASN A 312 -16.53 34.90 -20.11
N HIS A 313 -16.47 34.95 -21.41
CA HIS A 313 -16.46 36.23 -22.13
C HIS A 313 -17.89 36.78 -22.04
N GLU A 314 -18.15 37.68 -21.09
CA GLU A 314 -19.26 38.60 -21.22
C GLU A 314 -18.90 39.66 -22.25
N HIS A 315 -19.53 39.57 -23.41
CA HIS A 315 -19.66 40.71 -24.32
C HIS A 315 -20.68 41.66 -23.71
N VAL A 316 -20.23 42.85 -23.31
CA VAL A 316 -21.10 44.01 -23.06
C VAL A 316 -21.08 44.87 -24.32
N TYR A 317 -22.28 45.12 -24.86
CA TYR A 317 -22.58 46.11 -25.88
C TYR A 317 -22.55 47.50 -25.28
#